data_f36edaad3fee3c5629a6ef68b8c1d7fc
#
_entry.id   f36edaad3fee3c5629a6ef68b8c1d7fc
#
_cell.length_a   1.000
_cell.length_b   1.000
_cell.length_c   1.000
_cell.angle_alpha   90.00
_cell.angle_beta   90.00
_cell.angle_gamma   90.00
#
_symmetry.space_group_name_H-M   'P 1'
#
loop_
_entity.id
_entity.type
_entity.pdbx_description
1 polymer ?
#
loop_
_entity_poly.entity_id
_entity_poly.type
_entity_poly.pdbx_seq_one_letter_code
_entity_poly.pdbx_strand_id
1 'polypeptide(L)'
;MLVIFILVLGLVAIPVTLYFGNNPASPKVEKSSVASPVAEVKKDATVYWIAPDPAGIADANKKAVVEYGKELIAHTSKYFGPNGTVAKISNGLNCQNCHLDAGTKVWGNNYGSVASLYPKFRARSGAVENIYKRVNDCFERSLNGKAIDTAGKEMQAIVAYINFLGTNVDKGKKAEGSGFKDLDYLSRAADPEQGKIVYMSKCKSCHQENGEGLLNTDQTEYTFPALWGKNSYNDGAGLFRLSNFAKYVKNNMPQGVNYENPQLTDEEAWDVAAFVNSQSRPHINVPKDWPDKAKKPVDHPFGPYTDKFSEKQHKYGPYKPIADELKKLETTAKAVVKNNK
;
A
#
# COMPACT_ATOMS: atom_id res chain seq x y z
N MET A 1 -15.81 -18.69 -63.13
CA MET A 1 -14.49 -18.17 -63.54
C MET A 1 -13.65 -18.04 -62.29
N LEU A 2 -12.79 -18.99 -62.07
CA LEU A 2 -11.99 -19.15 -60.85
C LEU A 2 -10.59 -18.60 -61.16
N VAL A 3 -10.17 -17.58 -60.44
CA VAL A 3 -8.81 -17.00 -60.57
C VAL A 3 -7.96 -17.50 -59.40
N ILE A 4 -6.98 -18.35 -59.74
CA ILE A 4 -5.99 -18.89 -58.79
C ILE A 4 -4.81 -17.94 -58.80
N PHE A 5 -4.48 -17.37 -57.60
CA PHE A 5 -3.24 -16.64 -57.38
C PHE A 5 -2.15 -17.61 -56.86
N ILE A 6 -1.10 -17.79 -57.68
CA ILE A 6 0.08 -18.54 -57.32
C ILE A 6 1.07 -17.57 -56.67
N LEU A 7 1.43 -17.82 -55.40
CA LEU A 7 2.47 -17.12 -54.66
C LEU A 7 3.82 -17.82 -54.88
N VAL A 8 4.74 -17.12 -55.55
CA VAL A 8 6.11 -17.59 -55.79
C VAL A 8 6.94 -17.15 -54.58
N LEU A 9 7.47 -18.10 -53.80
CA LEU A 9 8.47 -17.90 -52.75
C LEU A 9 9.87 -17.80 -53.36
N GLY A 10 10.46 -16.64 -53.36
CA GLY A 10 11.86 -16.41 -53.68
C GLY A 10 12.78 -16.68 -52.49
N LEU A 11 13.58 -17.72 -52.55
CA LEU A 11 14.69 -18.01 -51.66
C LEU A 11 15.89 -17.09 -52.00
N VAL A 12 16.26 -16.18 -51.10
CA VAL A 12 17.50 -15.41 -51.19
C VAL A 12 18.56 -16.13 -50.35
N ALA A 13 19.53 -16.73 -51.01
CA ALA A 13 20.73 -17.31 -50.41
C ALA A 13 21.77 -16.21 -50.16
N ILE A 14 22.19 -16.01 -48.89
CA ILE A 14 23.28 -15.12 -48.51
C ILE A 14 24.55 -15.97 -48.35
N PRO A 15 25.67 -15.68 -49.06
CA PRO A 15 26.90 -16.41 -48.86
C PRO A 15 27.61 -15.94 -47.57
N VAL A 16 27.94 -16.88 -46.67
CA VAL A 16 28.81 -16.68 -45.52
C VAL A 16 30.25 -16.81 -45.95
N THR A 17 30.99 -15.71 -46.01
CA THR A 17 32.42 -15.70 -46.20
C THR A 17 33.14 -15.81 -44.83
N LEU A 18 33.83 -16.94 -44.62
CA LEU A 18 34.74 -17.18 -43.51
C LEU A 18 36.04 -16.41 -43.71
N TYR A 19 36.31 -15.47 -42.84
CA TYR A 19 37.57 -14.74 -42.82
C TYR A 19 38.48 -15.37 -41.76
N PHE A 20 39.56 -16.05 -42.16
CA PHE A 20 40.61 -16.51 -41.29
C PHE A 20 41.62 -15.37 -41.15
N GLY A 21 41.67 -14.69 -39.99
CA GLY A 21 42.67 -13.69 -39.70
C GLY A 21 43.72 -14.21 -38.70
N ASN A 22 44.98 -14.04 -39.03
CA ASN A 22 46.15 -14.46 -38.27
C ASN A 22 46.24 -13.81 -36.89
N ASN A 23 46.52 -14.62 -35.84
CA ASN A 23 46.83 -14.18 -34.51
C ASN A 23 48.26 -13.65 -34.40
N PRO A 24 48.48 -12.45 -33.89
CA PRO A 24 49.80 -12.06 -33.34
C PRO A 24 49.86 -12.42 -31.82
N ALA A 25 51.07 -12.79 -31.43
CA ALA A 25 51.48 -13.30 -30.13
C ALA A 25 51.04 -12.43 -28.91
N SER A 26 50.57 -13.10 -27.85
CA SER A 26 50.23 -12.50 -26.58
C SER A 26 51.45 -12.00 -25.79
N PRO A 27 51.39 -10.82 -25.17
CA PRO A 27 52.44 -10.37 -24.25
C PRO A 27 52.31 -11.11 -22.90
N LYS A 28 53.45 -11.48 -22.30
CA LYS A 28 53.58 -12.04 -20.97
C LYS A 28 53.07 -11.06 -19.90
N VAL A 29 52.05 -11.44 -19.16
CA VAL A 29 51.56 -10.70 -17.98
C VAL A 29 52.37 -11.14 -16.76
N GLU A 30 53.06 -10.18 -16.12
CA GLU A 30 53.69 -10.34 -14.81
C GLU A 30 52.63 -10.58 -13.74
N LYS A 31 52.90 -11.53 -12.84
CA LYS A 31 52.03 -11.82 -11.69
C LYS A 31 52.11 -10.68 -10.68
N SER A 32 51.15 -9.78 -10.71
CA SER A 32 50.86 -8.88 -9.60
C SER A 32 50.18 -9.68 -8.48
N SER A 33 50.68 -9.58 -7.26
CA SER A 33 50.12 -10.17 -6.06
C SER A 33 48.76 -9.54 -5.78
N VAL A 34 47.70 -10.27 -6.05
CA VAL A 34 46.34 -9.85 -5.71
C VAL A 34 46.14 -10.06 -4.21
N ALA A 35 45.98 -8.96 -3.49
CA ALA A 35 45.49 -8.98 -2.10
C ALA A 35 44.17 -9.77 -2.02
N SER A 36 44.06 -10.66 -1.02
CA SER A 36 42.86 -11.42 -0.76
C SER A 36 41.67 -10.50 -0.64
N PRO A 37 40.51 -10.84 -1.25
CA PRO A 37 39.31 -10.03 -1.07
C PRO A 37 38.90 -10.09 0.41
N VAL A 38 38.74 -8.92 1.01
CA VAL A 38 38.09 -8.76 2.31
C VAL A 38 36.72 -9.41 2.17
N ALA A 39 36.46 -10.44 3.00
CA ALA A 39 35.17 -11.10 3.01
C ALA A 39 34.07 -10.04 3.23
N GLU A 40 33.20 -9.89 2.25
CA GLU A 40 31.97 -9.09 2.39
C GLU A 40 31.21 -9.67 3.59
N VAL A 41 31.10 -8.88 4.65
CA VAL A 41 30.23 -9.22 5.79
C VAL A 41 28.84 -9.31 5.21
N LYS A 42 28.33 -10.52 5.01
CA LYS A 42 26.94 -10.76 4.66
C LYS A 42 26.08 -10.06 5.72
N LYS A 43 25.45 -8.97 5.33
CA LYS A 43 24.45 -8.31 6.14
C LYS A 43 23.41 -9.39 6.48
N ASP A 44 23.20 -9.69 7.76
CA ASP A 44 22.23 -10.67 8.18
C ASP A 44 20.89 -10.39 7.46
N ALA A 45 20.35 -11.43 6.83
CA ALA A 45 19.11 -11.29 6.09
C ALA A 45 18.02 -10.85 7.06
N THR A 46 17.33 -9.74 6.76
CA THR A 46 16.21 -9.26 7.58
C THR A 46 15.14 -10.35 7.66
N VAL A 47 14.82 -10.79 8.86
CA VAL A 47 13.75 -11.77 9.10
C VAL A 47 12.43 -11.02 9.23
N TYR A 48 11.56 -11.19 8.24
CA TYR A 48 10.23 -10.59 8.26
C TYR A 48 9.27 -11.41 9.12
N TRP A 49 8.26 -10.73 9.65
CA TRP A 49 7.17 -11.37 10.36
C TRP A 49 6.42 -12.35 9.45
N ILE A 50 6.15 -13.53 10.00
CA ILE A 50 5.33 -14.57 9.36
C ILE A 50 4.03 -14.68 10.15
N ALA A 51 2.91 -14.62 9.45
CA ALA A 51 1.59 -14.78 10.06
C ALA A 51 1.43 -16.17 10.66
N PRO A 52 0.91 -16.29 11.88
CA PRO A 52 0.57 -17.60 12.45
C PRO A 52 -0.53 -18.27 11.62
N ASP A 53 -0.46 -19.61 11.50
CA ASP A 53 -1.46 -20.40 10.77
C ASP A 53 -2.65 -20.75 11.69
N PRO A 54 -3.90 -20.42 11.33
CA PRO A 54 -5.08 -20.81 12.07
C PRO A 54 -5.22 -22.34 12.24
N ALA A 55 -4.62 -23.14 11.36
CA ALA A 55 -4.60 -24.61 11.51
C ALA A 55 -3.98 -25.06 12.84
N GLY A 56 -3.06 -24.27 13.42
CA GLY A 56 -2.44 -24.52 14.71
C GLY A 56 -3.32 -24.24 15.94
N ILE A 57 -4.53 -23.75 15.80
CA ILE A 57 -5.44 -23.46 16.91
C ILE A 57 -6.12 -24.77 17.35
N ALA A 58 -5.82 -25.23 18.58
CA ALA A 58 -6.34 -26.48 19.12
C ALA A 58 -7.85 -26.41 19.50
N ASP A 59 -8.30 -25.25 20.02
CA ASP A 59 -9.70 -25.04 20.38
C ASP A 59 -10.52 -24.79 19.11
N ALA A 60 -11.46 -25.72 18.83
CA ALA A 60 -12.28 -25.68 17.62
C ALA A 60 -13.20 -24.45 17.54
N ASN A 61 -13.73 -23.98 18.68
CA ASN A 61 -14.59 -22.78 18.71
C ASN A 61 -13.77 -21.53 18.43
N LYS A 62 -12.61 -21.39 19.06
CA LYS A 62 -11.68 -20.29 18.79
C LYS A 62 -11.21 -20.30 17.35
N LYS A 63 -10.86 -21.48 16.81
CA LYS A 63 -10.49 -21.63 15.40
C LYS A 63 -11.58 -21.15 14.46
N ALA A 64 -12.81 -21.58 14.65
CA ALA A 64 -13.95 -21.19 13.83
C ALA A 64 -14.19 -19.67 13.86
N VAL A 65 -14.04 -19.02 15.02
CA VAL A 65 -14.17 -17.55 15.13
C VAL A 65 -13.03 -16.82 14.38
N VAL A 66 -11.79 -17.30 14.49
CA VAL A 66 -10.62 -16.72 13.80
C VAL A 66 -10.76 -16.89 12.28
N GLU A 67 -11.16 -18.08 11.82
CA GLU A 67 -11.39 -18.34 10.39
C GLU A 67 -12.54 -17.49 9.82
N TYR A 68 -13.62 -17.31 10.58
CA TYR A 68 -14.70 -16.41 10.20
C TYR A 68 -14.23 -14.95 10.12
N GLY A 69 -13.37 -14.50 11.04
CA GLY A 69 -12.76 -13.17 11.01
C GLY A 69 -11.87 -12.98 9.78
N LYS A 70 -11.10 -14.01 9.38
CA LYS A 70 -10.31 -14.00 8.15
C LYS A 70 -11.21 -13.88 6.91
N GLU A 71 -12.29 -14.67 6.86
CA GLU A 71 -13.28 -14.63 5.78
C GLU A 71 -13.93 -13.24 5.65
N LEU A 72 -14.32 -12.61 6.77
CA LEU A 72 -14.88 -11.26 6.79
C LEU A 72 -13.91 -10.20 6.25
N ILE A 73 -12.62 -10.33 6.51
CA ILE A 73 -11.58 -9.42 5.99
C ILE A 73 -11.31 -9.67 4.51
N ALA A 74 -11.24 -10.93 4.11
CA ALA A 74 -11.00 -11.30 2.72
C ALA A 74 -12.17 -10.92 1.82
N HIS A 75 -13.40 -11.11 2.30
CA HIS A 75 -14.64 -10.99 1.53
C HIS A 75 -15.65 -10.03 2.19
N THR A 76 -15.17 -8.88 2.67
CA THR A 76 -16.00 -7.90 3.40
C THR A 76 -17.25 -7.51 2.62
N SER A 77 -17.15 -7.35 1.30
CA SER A 77 -18.24 -6.98 0.42
C SER A 77 -19.38 -8.00 0.41
N LYS A 78 -19.07 -9.30 0.45
CA LYS A 78 -20.05 -10.39 0.54
C LYS A 78 -20.96 -10.26 1.77
N TYR A 79 -20.43 -9.67 2.85
CA TYR A 79 -21.18 -9.50 4.12
C TYR A 79 -21.76 -8.11 4.29
N PHE A 80 -21.04 -7.06 3.86
CA PHE A 80 -21.38 -5.67 4.16
C PHE A 80 -21.45 -4.76 2.92
N GLY A 81 -21.15 -5.28 1.72
CA GLY A 81 -21.21 -4.56 0.46
C GLY A 81 -22.64 -4.20 0.03
N PRO A 82 -22.81 -3.65 -1.18
CA PRO A 82 -24.12 -3.27 -1.71
C PRO A 82 -25.14 -4.42 -1.75
N ASN A 83 -24.65 -5.66 -1.90
CA ASN A 83 -25.45 -6.90 -1.85
C ASN A 83 -25.12 -7.75 -0.61
N GLY A 84 -24.59 -7.13 0.46
CA GLY A 84 -24.13 -7.82 1.66
C GLY A 84 -25.21 -8.65 2.36
N THR A 85 -24.81 -9.84 2.81
CA THR A 85 -25.70 -10.80 3.47
C THR A 85 -26.00 -10.46 4.94
N VAL A 86 -25.14 -9.67 5.59
CA VAL A 86 -25.30 -9.20 6.97
C VAL A 86 -25.94 -7.80 6.97
N ALA A 87 -25.35 -6.88 6.21
CA ALA A 87 -25.89 -5.53 6.06
C ALA A 87 -25.40 -4.90 4.75
N LYS A 88 -26.16 -3.96 4.19
CA LYS A 88 -25.84 -3.22 2.96
C LYS A 88 -25.33 -1.83 3.32
N ILE A 89 -24.10 -1.70 3.79
CA ILE A 89 -23.59 -0.49 4.43
C ILE A 89 -22.24 -0.01 3.89
N SER A 90 -21.64 -0.66 2.89
CA SER A 90 -20.33 -0.28 2.37
C SER A 90 -20.30 -0.23 0.84
N ASN A 91 -19.18 0.28 0.30
CA ASN A 91 -18.98 0.54 -1.13
C ASN A 91 -18.65 -0.69 -2.00
N GLY A 92 -18.60 -1.88 -1.42
CA GLY A 92 -18.25 -3.10 -2.16
C GLY A 92 -16.75 -3.43 -2.19
N LEU A 93 -15.91 -2.63 -1.55
CA LEU A 93 -14.50 -2.98 -1.34
C LEU A 93 -14.35 -3.98 -0.18
N ASN A 94 -13.28 -4.76 -0.23
CA ASN A 94 -12.87 -5.66 0.84
C ASN A 94 -11.73 -5.04 1.67
N CYS A 95 -11.63 -5.39 2.95
CA CYS A 95 -10.49 -4.98 3.78
C CYS A 95 -9.16 -5.40 3.15
N GLN A 96 -9.09 -6.59 2.54
CA GLN A 96 -7.89 -7.08 1.86
C GLN A 96 -7.50 -6.28 0.61
N ASN A 97 -8.35 -5.42 0.05
CA ASN A 97 -7.92 -4.55 -1.05
C ASN A 97 -6.83 -3.54 -0.61
N CYS A 98 -6.77 -3.22 0.69
CA CYS A 98 -5.75 -2.37 1.28
C CYS A 98 -4.81 -3.12 2.24
N HIS A 99 -5.26 -4.27 2.79
CA HIS A 99 -4.54 -5.14 3.71
C HIS A 99 -4.35 -6.51 3.05
N LEU A 100 -3.38 -6.57 2.12
CA LEU A 100 -3.24 -7.68 1.17
C LEU A 100 -3.09 -9.04 1.86
N ASP A 101 -3.59 -10.08 1.17
CA ASP A 101 -3.60 -11.47 1.63
C ASP A 101 -4.29 -11.61 3.00
N ALA A 102 -5.49 -11.00 3.12
CA ALA A 102 -6.23 -10.90 4.38
C ALA A 102 -5.40 -10.30 5.53
N GLY A 103 -4.49 -9.38 5.22
CA GLY A 103 -3.63 -8.69 6.19
C GLY A 103 -2.38 -9.47 6.61
N THR A 104 -1.88 -10.38 5.78
CA THR A 104 -0.67 -11.16 6.08
C THR A 104 0.53 -10.83 5.19
N LYS A 105 0.34 -10.15 4.04
CA LYS A 105 1.42 -9.85 3.09
C LYS A 105 2.46 -8.90 3.69
N VAL A 106 3.73 -9.28 3.63
CA VAL A 106 4.87 -8.41 3.99
C VAL A 106 4.81 -7.11 3.18
N TRP A 107 4.90 -5.96 3.86
CA TRP A 107 4.76 -4.62 3.28
C TRP A 107 3.45 -4.35 2.51
N GLY A 108 2.50 -5.27 2.60
CA GLY A 108 1.14 -5.14 2.07
C GLY A 108 0.14 -4.56 3.07
N ASN A 109 0.60 -3.70 4.00
CA ASN A 109 -0.20 -3.14 5.08
C ASN A 109 -0.80 -4.21 6.01
N ASN A 110 0.00 -5.22 6.37
CA ASN A 110 -0.44 -6.36 7.16
C ASN A 110 -0.81 -6.00 8.62
N TYR A 111 -1.45 -6.94 9.31
CA TYR A 111 -1.95 -6.75 10.67
C TYR A 111 -0.98 -7.21 11.77
N GLY A 112 0.21 -7.70 11.45
CA GLY A 112 1.15 -8.29 12.42
C GLY A 112 1.44 -7.40 13.64
N SER A 113 1.47 -6.07 13.46
CA SER A 113 1.74 -5.12 14.56
C SER A 113 0.48 -4.59 15.27
N VAL A 114 -0.74 -4.97 14.85
CA VAL A 114 -1.94 -4.32 15.38
C VAL A 114 -2.19 -4.73 16.83
N ALA A 115 -2.23 -6.02 17.13
CA ALA A 115 -2.47 -6.51 18.49
C ALA A 115 -1.36 -6.07 19.48
N SER A 116 -0.11 -6.01 19.03
CA SER A 116 1.03 -5.60 19.86
C SER A 116 1.00 -4.11 20.21
N LEU A 117 0.51 -3.25 19.31
CA LEU A 117 0.55 -1.79 19.45
C LEU A 117 -0.74 -1.16 19.99
N TYR A 118 -1.89 -1.84 19.89
CA TYR A 118 -3.17 -1.33 20.39
C TYR A 118 -3.47 -1.86 21.81
N PRO A 119 -4.17 -1.08 22.67
CA PRO A 119 -4.64 0.29 22.43
C PRO A 119 -3.48 1.29 22.31
N LYS A 120 -3.65 2.36 21.51
CA LYS A 120 -2.63 3.39 21.32
C LYS A 120 -3.22 4.77 21.09
N PHE A 121 -2.47 5.81 21.47
CA PHE A 121 -2.83 7.18 21.12
C PHE A 121 -2.77 7.41 19.62
N ARG A 122 -3.83 8.02 19.07
CA ARG A 122 -3.94 8.40 17.66
C ARG A 122 -4.10 9.90 17.53
N ALA A 123 -3.15 10.54 16.86
CA ALA A 123 -3.20 12.00 16.66
C ALA A 123 -4.45 12.45 15.88
N ARG A 124 -4.98 11.59 14.98
CA ARG A 124 -6.19 11.90 14.22
C ARG A 124 -7.40 12.15 15.13
N SER A 125 -7.64 11.32 16.11
CA SER A 125 -8.75 11.50 17.06
C SER A 125 -8.37 12.29 18.32
N GLY A 126 -7.06 12.46 18.58
CA GLY A 126 -6.56 13.04 19.82
C GLY A 126 -6.78 12.16 21.06
N ALA A 127 -7.06 10.87 20.87
CA ALA A 127 -7.44 9.94 21.92
C ALA A 127 -6.71 8.60 21.83
N VAL A 128 -6.76 7.82 22.91
CA VAL A 128 -6.36 6.40 22.89
C VAL A 128 -7.47 5.57 22.25
N GLU A 129 -7.12 4.88 21.19
CA GLU A 129 -8.04 4.03 20.43
C GLU A 129 -7.73 2.54 20.65
N ASN A 130 -8.80 1.73 20.67
CA ASN A 130 -8.73 0.26 20.60
C ASN A 130 -8.89 -0.25 19.15
N ILE A 131 -8.77 -1.57 18.96
CA ILE A 131 -8.90 -2.19 17.63
C ILE A 131 -10.31 -2.01 17.06
N TYR A 132 -11.35 -2.09 17.88
CA TYR A 132 -12.76 -1.92 17.46
C TYR A 132 -13.00 -0.56 16.79
N LYS A 133 -12.54 0.51 17.46
CA LYS A 133 -12.61 1.87 16.90
C LYS A 133 -11.83 1.94 15.58
N ARG A 134 -10.63 1.33 15.53
CA ARG A 134 -9.81 1.35 14.31
C ARG A 134 -10.45 0.59 13.14
N VAL A 135 -11.14 -0.52 13.39
CA VAL A 135 -11.90 -1.25 12.38
C VAL A 135 -13.06 -0.40 11.86
N ASN A 136 -13.84 0.22 12.76
CA ASN A 136 -14.94 1.09 12.36
C ASN A 136 -14.48 2.33 11.57
N ASP A 137 -13.32 2.92 11.90
CA ASP A 137 -12.72 3.97 11.06
C ASP A 137 -12.46 3.51 9.61
N CYS A 138 -12.13 2.23 9.40
CA CYS A 138 -11.97 1.69 8.05
C CYS A 138 -13.33 1.50 7.36
N PHE A 139 -14.35 1.03 8.07
CA PHE A 139 -15.72 0.94 7.52
C PHE A 139 -16.22 2.30 7.06
N GLU A 140 -16.07 3.33 7.89
CA GLU A 140 -16.57 4.68 7.59
C GLU A 140 -15.75 5.39 6.49
N ARG A 141 -14.46 5.10 6.35
CA ARG A 141 -13.55 5.83 5.45
C ARG A 141 -13.15 5.01 4.22
N SER A 142 -12.46 3.89 4.43
CA SER A 142 -11.95 3.07 3.33
C SER A 142 -13.06 2.35 2.59
N LEU A 143 -14.07 1.91 3.31
CA LEU A 143 -15.27 1.29 2.73
C LEU A 143 -16.40 2.27 2.49
N ASN A 144 -16.19 3.57 2.73
CA ASN A 144 -17.18 4.65 2.56
C ASN A 144 -18.58 4.28 3.08
N GLY A 145 -18.62 3.65 4.23
CA GLY A 145 -19.80 3.01 4.79
C GLY A 145 -20.18 3.53 6.17
N LYS A 146 -20.74 2.63 6.98
CA LYS A 146 -21.14 2.91 8.35
C LYS A 146 -20.42 2.00 9.32
N ALA A 147 -20.21 2.48 10.55
CA ALA A 147 -19.69 1.66 11.64
C ALA A 147 -20.60 0.44 11.89
N ILE A 148 -20.00 -0.70 12.20
CA ILE A 148 -20.72 -1.90 12.62
C ILE A 148 -20.73 -2.00 14.15
N ASP A 149 -21.72 -2.74 14.68
CA ASP A 149 -21.84 -2.94 16.12
C ASP A 149 -20.60 -3.63 16.70
N THR A 150 -19.98 -3.00 17.69
CA THR A 150 -18.77 -3.52 18.35
C THR A 150 -19.03 -4.79 19.16
N ALA A 151 -20.26 -5.04 19.63
CA ALA A 151 -20.66 -6.27 20.30
C ALA A 151 -21.11 -7.36 19.32
N GLY A 152 -21.33 -7.01 18.06
CA GLY A 152 -21.79 -7.91 17.02
C GLY A 152 -20.78 -9.03 16.69
N LYS A 153 -21.31 -10.18 16.30
CA LYS A 153 -20.54 -11.39 15.96
C LYS A 153 -19.41 -11.11 14.95
N GLU A 154 -19.69 -10.31 13.94
CA GLU A 154 -18.77 -10.01 12.85
C GLU A 154 -17.57 -9.17 13.35
N MET A 155 -17.84 -8.13 14.14
CA MET A 155 -16.77 -7.32 14.73
C MET A 155 -15.91 -8.15 15.68
N GLN A 156 -16.53 -9.00 16.52
CA GLN A 156 -15.80 -9.87 17.43
C GLN A 156 -14.91 -10.86 16.67
N ALA A 157 -15.36 -11.41 15.55
CA ALA A 157 -14.59 -12.31 14.70
C ALA A 157 -13.42 -11.57 14.00
N ILE A 158 -13.67 -10.37 13.44
CA ILE A 158 -12.61 -9.55 12.83
C ILE A 158 -11.51 -9.24 13.86
N VAL A 159 -11.89 -8.82 15.07
CA VAL A 159 -10.93 -8.48 16.13
C VAL A 159 -10.21 -9.74 16.63
N ALA A 160 -10.90 -10.87 16.75
CA ALA A 160 -10.26 -12.15 17.10
C ALA A 160 -9.19 -12.56 16.09
N TYR A 161 -9.47 -12.43 14.79
CA TYR A 161 -8.47 -12.71 13.74
C TYR A 161 -7.29 -11.75 13.81
N ILE A 162 -7.52 -10.44 13.93
CA ILE A 162 -6.44 -9.45 14.05
C ILE A 162 -5.57 -9.73 15.28
N ASN A 163 -6.19 -10.06 16.42
CA ASN A 163 -5.45 -10.43 17.63
C ASN A 163 -4.65 -11.71 17.45
N PHE A 164 -5.24 -12.71 16.78
CA PHE A 164 -4.54 -13.96 16.46
C PHE A 164 -3.28 -13.72 15.62
N LEU A 165 -3.35 -12.87 14.59
CA LEU A 165 -2.20 -12.54 13.75
C LEU A 165 -1.05 -11.90 14.54
N GLY A 166 -1.32 -11.21 15.62
CA GLY A 166 -0.29 -10.59 16.47
C GLY A 166 0.21 -11.46 17.62
N THR A 167 -0.19 -12.74 17.73
CA THR A 167 0.18 -13.61 18.88
C THR A 167 1.66 -13.92 18.99
N ASN A 168 2.40 -13.82 17.89
CA ASN A 168 3.85 -14.01 17.83
C ASN A 168 4.66 -12.69 17.82
N VAL A 169 4.03 -11.59 18.20
CA VAL A 169 4.68 -10.27 18.30
C VAL A 169 4.56 -9.72 19.71
N ASP A 170 5.69 -9.46 20.37
CA ASP A 170 5.73 -8.93 21.72
C ASP A 170 4.97 -7.62 21.86
N LYS A 171 4.32 -7.43 23.00
CA LYS A 171 3.57 -6.20 23.30
C LYS A 171 4.47 -4.95 23.20
N GLY A 172 4.01 -3.95 22.48
CA GLY A 172 4.74 -2.72 22.20
C GLY A 172 5.78 -2.82 21.08
N LYS A 173 6.02 -4.01 20.51
CA LYS A 173 6.95 -4.20 19.39
C LYS A 173 6.21 -4.09 18.05
N LYS A 174 6.97 -3.67 17.04
CA LYS A 174 6.50 -3.66 15.64
C LYS A 174 7.01 -4.92 14.95
N ALA A 175 6.11 -5.65 14.30
CA ALA A 175 6.47 -6.77 13.44
C ALA A 175 7.24 -6.26 12.22
N GLU A 176 8.38 -6.87 11.90
CA GLU A 176 9.18 -6.49 10.74
C GLU A 176 8.40 -6.76 9.45
N GLY A 177 8.43 -5.83 8.50
CA GLY A 177 7.62 -5.90 7.28
C GLY A 177 6.14 -5.50 7.45
N SER A 178 5.75 -4.92 8.60
CA SER A 178 4.38 -4.43 8.79
C SER A 178 4.20 -2.98 8.33
N GLY A 179 3.01 -2.69 7.83
CA GLY A 179 2.67 -1.40 7.23
C GLY A 179 3.11 -1.33 5.77
N PHE A 180 3.62 -0.16 5.35
CA PHE A 180 4.18 0.06 4.01
C PHE A 180 5.70 0.16 4.11
N LYS A 181 6.42 -0.39 3.12
CA LYS A 181 7.85 -0.14 2.97
C LYS A 181 8.06 1.33 2.63
N ASP A 182 9.05 1.95 3.25
CA ASP A 182 9.32 3.36 3.04
C ASP A 182 9.73 3.65 1.59
N LEU A 183 9.40 4.86 1.15
CA LEU A 183 9.69 5.42 -0.15
C LEU A 183 10.14 6.87 0.06
N ASP A 184 11.26 7.25 -0.53
CA ASP A 184 11.81 8.59 -0.39
C ASP A 184 10.90 9.65 -1.02
N TYR A 185 10.92 10.85 -0.45
CA TYR A 185 10.21 11.97 -1.03
C TYR A 185 10.88 12.44 -2.31
N LEU A 186 10.08 12.76 -3.32
CA LEU A 186 10.59 13.41 -4.52
C LEU A 186 11.10 14.81 -4.19
N SER A 187 12.11 15.26 -4.96
CA SER A 187 12.60 16.65 -4.92
C SER A 187 11.61 17.65 -5.55
N ARG A 188 10.66 17.17 -6.34
CA ARG A 188 9.56 17.90 -7.00
C ARG A 188 8.20 17.50 -6.43
N ALA A 189 7.16 18.23 -6.80
CA ALA A 189 5.79 17.76 -6.60
C ALA A 189 5.53 16.51 -7.47
N ALA A 190 4.69 15.60 -6.98
CA ALA A 190 4.14 14.52 -7.78
C ALA A 190 3.20 15.12 -8.84
N ASP A 191 3.26 14.57 -10.06
CA ASP A 191 2.59 15.10 -11.24
C ASP A 191 1.44 14.18 -11.69
N PRO A 192 0.17 14.61 -11.52
CA PRO A 192 -0.99 13.83 -11.95
C PRO A 192 -1.02 13.56 -13.46
N GLU A 193 -0.47 14.45 -14.32
CA GLU A 193 -0.47 14.23 -15.77
C GLU A 193 0.51 13.11 -16.16
N GLN A 194 1.71 13.10 -15.57
CA GLN A 194 2.63 11.97 -15.72
C GLN A 194 2.02 10.68 -15.12
N GLY A 195 1.36 10.80 -13.97
CA GLY A 195 0.64 9.70 -13.34
C GLY A 195 -0.46 9.10 -14.22
N LYS A 196 -1.16 9.93 -15.02
CA LYS A 196 -2.13 9.44 -16.00
C LYS A 196 -1.49 8.57 -17.07
N ILE A 197 -0.30 8.92 -17.55
CA ILE A 197 0.44 8.11 -18.54
C ILE A 197 0.79 6.75 -17.93
N VAL A 198 1.30 6.72 -16.69
CA VAL A 198 1.60 5.49 -15.97
C VAL A 198 0.34 4.65 -15.77
N TYR A 199 -0.76 5.28 -15.33
CA TYR A 199 -2.04 4.59 -15.12
C TYR A 199 -2.55 3.93 -16.41
N MET A 200 -2.56 4.65 -17.51
CA MET A 200 -3.04 4.16 -18.81
C MET A 200 -2.17 3.02 -19.34
N SER A 201 -0.89 2.98 -19.02
CA SER A 201 0.04 1.93 -19.48
C SER A 201 0.06 0.69 -18.57
N LYS A 202 -0.04 0.86 -17.24
CA LYS A 202 0.25 -0.20 -16.28
C LYS A 202 -0.93 -0.60 -15.37
N CYS A 203 -2.02 0.18 -15.33
CA CYS A 203 -3.10 -0.01 -14.35
C CYS A 203 -4.47 -0.26 -14.94
N LYS A 204 -4.79 0.40 -16.08
CA LYS A 204 -6.15 0.39 -16.65
C LYS A 204 -6.64 -0.99 -17.09
N SER A 205 -5.74 -1.90 -17.43
CA SER A 205 -6.11 -3.26 -17.84
C SER A 205 -6.89 -4.01 -16.75
N CYS A 206 -6.60 -3.72 -15.47
CA CYS A 206 -7.28 -4.29 -14.32
C CYS A 206 -8.32 -3.33 -13.73
N HIS A 207 -7.91 -2.07 -13.48
CA HIS A 207 -8.77 -1.11 -12.79
C HIS A 207 -9.70 -0.31 -13.70
N GLN A 208 -9.74 -0.62 -15.00
CA GLN A 208 -10.48 0.03 -16.08
C GLN A 208 -9.99 1.45 -16.35
N GLU A 209 -10.30 1.99 -17.53
CA GLU A 209 -9.85 3.34 -17.93
C GLU A 209 -10.41 4.45 -17.04
N ASN A 210 -11.64 4.25 -16.56
CA ASN A 210 -12.35 5.18 -15.67
C ASN A 210 -12.14 4.89 -14.16
N GLY A 211 -11.24 3.92 -13.81
CA GLY A 211 -10.90 3.58 -12.43
C GLY A 211 -12.01 2.96 -11.59
N GLU A 212 -13.12 2.58 -12.22
CA GLU A 212 -14.28 1.99 -11.52
C GLU A 212 -14.06 0.54 -11.09
N GLY A 213 -12.93 -0.07 -11.51
CA GLY A 213 -12.62 -1.45 -11.19
C GLY A 213 -13.45 -2.45 -11.98
N LEU A 214 -13.30 -3.72 -11.64
CA LEU A 214 -14.02 -4.82 -12.30
C LEU A 214 -14.65 -5.72 -11.24
N LEU A 215 -15.96 -5.79 -11.23
CA LEU A 215 -16.70 -6.74 -10.39
C LEU A 215 -16.51 -8.18 -10.90
N ASN A 216 -16.61 -9.15 -9.98
CA ASN A 216 -16.68 -10.55 -10.33
C ASN A 216 -18.02 -10.88 -11.05
N THR A 217 -18.14 -12.09 -11.56
CA THR A 217 -19.29 -12.50 -12.40
C THR A 217 -20.63 -12.38 -11.67
N ASP A 218 -20.68 -12.66 -10.37
CA ASP A 218 -21.89 -12.57 -9.56
C ASP A 218 -22.17 -11.17 -8.98
N GLN A 219 -21.28 -10.19 -9.28
CA GLN A 219 -21.35 -8.80 -8.83
C GLN A 219 -21.40 -8.61 -7.31
N THR A 220 -20.88 -9.56 -6.56
CA THR A 220 -20.81 -9.48 -5.10
C THR A 220 -19.55 -8.80 -4.61
N GLU A 221 -18.47 -8.89 -5.36
CA GLU A 221 -17.15 -8.39 -4.98
C GLU A 221 -16.39 -7.87 -6.21
N TYR A 222 -15.37 -7.07 -5.96
CA TYR A 222 -14.44 -6.66 -6.99
C TYR A 222 -13.36 -7.71 -7.22
N THR A 223 -13.18 -8.16 -8.46
CA THR A 223 -11.95 -8.82 -8.92
C THR A 223 -10.78 -7.83 -8.88
N PHE A 224 -11.02 -6.61 -9.39
CA PHE A 224 -10.07 -5.49 -9.29
C PHE A 224 -10.81 -4.27 -8.72
N PRO A 225 -10.37 -3.74 -7.56
CA PRO A 225 -11.13 -2.73 -6.84
C PRO A 225 -11.24 -1.40 -7.58
N ALA A 226 -12.33 -0.67 -7.33
CA ALA A 226 -12.47 0.71 -7.74
C ALA A 226 -11.43 1.60 -7.03
N LEU A 227 -10.73 2.45 -7.80
CA LEU A 227 -9.71 3.37 -7.30
C LEU A 227 -10.24 4.78 -7.08
N TRP A 228 -11.25 5.19 -7.84
CA TRP A 228 -11.98 6.45 -7.67
C TRP A 228 -13.46 6.29 -8.07
N GLY A 229 -14.22 7.37 -8.10
CA GLY A 229 -15.66 7.35 -8.33
C GLY A 229 -16.45 6.94 -7.08
N LYS A 230 -17.75 6.81 -7.24
CA LYS A 230 -18.73 6.62 -6.13
C LYS A 230 -18.49 5.38 -5.28
N ASN A 231 -17.88 4.34 -5.84
CA ASN A 231 -17.68 3.04 -5.20
C ASN A 231 -16.27 2.88 -4.60
N SER A 232 -15.44 3.93 -4.63
CA SER A 232 -14.11 3.87 -4.02
C SER A 232 -14.11 4.34 -2.56
N TYR A 233 -12.93 4.32 -1.93
CA TYR A 233 -12.72 4.91 -0.63
C TYR A 233 -12.96 6.43 -0.66
N ASN A 234 -13.42 7.01 0.46
CA ASN A 234 -13.59 8.44 0.56
C ASN A 234 -12.29 9.18 0.91
N ASP A 235 -12.33 10.50 0.86
CA ASP A 235 -11.17 11.36 1.08
C ASP A 235 -10.64 11.40 2.54
N GLY A 236 -11.35 10.78 3.49
CA GLY A 236 -10.88 10.51 4.85
C GLY A 236 -10.06 9.23 5.00
N ALA A 237 -9.95 8.41 3.96
CA ALA A 237 -9.25 7.13 4.00
C ALA A 237 -7.73 7.29 4.12
N GLY A 238 -7.07 6.27 4.69
CA GLY A 238 -5.61 6.27 4.84
C GLY A 238 -4.83 6.32 3.54
N LEU A 239 -5.36 5.71 2.47
CA LEU A 239 -4.76 5.73 1.12
C LEU A 239 -5.02 7.04 0.35
N PHE A 240 -5.88 7.92 0.84
CA PHE A 240 -6.01 9.26 0.28
C PHE A 240 -4.79 10.15 0.60
N ARG A 241 -4.00 9.77 1.60
CA ARG A 241 -2.67 10.35 1.82
C ARG A 241 -1.72 9.85 0.75
N LEU A 242 -1.10 10.81 0.04
CA LEU A 242 -0.32 10.50 -1.15
C LEU A 242 0.87 9.58 -0.85
N SER A 243 1.59 9.82 0.26
CA SER A 243 2.73 8.99 0.65
C SER A 243 2.34 7.53 0.92
N ASN A 244 1.17 7.29 1.53
CA ASN A 244 0.69 5.94 1.77
C ASN A 244 0.35 5.22 0.47
N PHE A 245 -0.31 5.94 -0.46
CA PHE A 245 -0.70 5.34 -1.72
C PHE A 245 0.51 5.07 -2.62
N ALA A 246 1.47 6.01 -2.70
CA ALA A 246 2.72 5.81 -3.45
C ALA A 246 3.51 4.60 -2.91
N LYS A 247 3.69 4.48 -1.59
CA LYS A 247 4.32 3.32 -0.94
C LYS A 247 3.58 2.02 -1.25
N TYR A 248 2.26 2.05 -1.22
CA TYR A 248 1.43 0.89 -1.50
C TYR A 248 1.60 0.41 -2.94
N VAL A 249 1.45 1.30 -3.93
CA VAL A 249 1.54 0.91 -5.34
C VAL A 249 2.95 0.50 -5.75
N LYS A 250 3.98 1.20 -5.25
CA LYS A 250 5.40 0.85 -5.50
C LYS A 250 5.70 -0.60 -5.16
N ASN A 251 5.23 -1.08 -4.02
CA ASN A 251 5.63 -2.36 -3.48
C ASN A 251 4.65 -3.50 -3.76
N ASN A 252 3.44 -3.21 -4.30
CA ASN A 252 2.39 -4.21 -4.40
C ASN A 252 1.63 -4.20 -5.74
N MET A 253 1.89 -3.23 -6.63
CA MET A 253 1.20 -3.11 -7.92
C MET A 253 2.20 -3.00 -9.07
N PRO A 254 1.84 -3.55 -10.26
CA PRO A 254 0.63 -4.34 -10.59
C PRO A 254 0.48 -5.61 -9.75
N GLN A 255 -0.70 -6.25 -9.80
CA GLN A 255 -0.96 -7.51 -9.09
C GLN A 255 0.13 -8.56 -9.41
N GLY A 256 0.61 -9.26 -8.38
CA GLY A 256 1.72 -10.21 -8.50
C GLY A 256 3.09 -9.63 -8.18
N VAL A 257 3.21 -8.30 -8.09
CA VAL A 257 4.46 -7.62 -7.69
C VAL A 257 4.63 -7.65 -6.16
N ASN A 258 5.88 -7.64 -5.74
CA ASN A 258 6.27 -7.47 -4.34
C ASN A 258 7.39 -6.42 -4.20
N TYR A 259 7.74 -6.12 -2.95
CA TYR A 259 8.74 -5.11 -2.60
C TYR A 259 10.19 -5.45 -3.03
N GLU A 260 10.48 -6.69 -3.41
CA GLU A 260 11.80 -7.15 -3.86
C GLU A 260 12.00 -6.85 -5.35
N ASN A 261 10.91 -6.94 -6.13
CA ASN A 261 10.91 -6.74 -7.59
C ASN A 261 9.83 -5.73 -8.01
N PRO A 262 9.93 -4.46 -7.60
CA PRO A 262 8.94 -3.45 -7.97
C PRO A 262 8.99 -3.15 -9.47
N GLN A 263 7.83 -2.98 -10.10
CA GLN A 263 7.69 -2.68 -11.53
C GLN A 263 7.57 -1.18 -11.83
N LEU A 264 7.39 -0.36 -10.81
CA LEU A 264 7.32 1.09 -10.93
C LEU A 264 8.64 1.72 -10.49
N THR A 265 9.10 2.79 -11.13
CA THR A 265 10.09 3.67 -10.54
C THR A 265 9.51 4.41 -9.33
N ASP A 266 10.31 5.11 -8.56
CA ASP A 266 9.82 5.90 -7.43
C ASP A 266 8.96 7.05 -7.94
N GLU A 267 9.40 7.73 -9.01
CA GLU A 267 8.64 8.79 -9.66
C GLU A 267 7.29 8.29 -10.20
N GLU A 268 7.28 7.16 -10.91
CA GLU A 268 6.04 6.55 -11.40
C GLU A 268 5.05 6.24 -10.26
N ALA A 269 5.55 5.75 -9.13
CA ALA A 269 4.71 5.43 -7.97
C ALA A 269 4.09 6.69 -7.35
N TRP A 270 4.87 7.77 -7.21
CA TRP A 270 4.35 9.06 -6.73
C TRP A 270 3.38 9.71 -7.70
N ASP A 271 3.70 9.72 -8.98
CA ASP A 271 2.90 10.38 -10.00
C ASP A 271 1.58 9.64 -10.23
N VAL A 272 1.58 8.30 -10.31
CA VAL A 272 0.32 7.55 -10.43
C VAL A 272 -0.54 7.67 -9.17
N ALA A 273 0.06 7.74 -7.99
CA ALA A 273 -0.67 8.04 -6.76
C ALA A 273 -1.33 9.41 -6.82
N ALA A 274 -0.63 10.43 -7.34
CA ALA A 274 -1.16 11.78 -7.54
C ALA A 274 -2.32 11.78 -8.53
N PHE A 275 -2.21 11.05 -9.65
CA PHE A 275 -3.30 10.91 -10.62
C PHE A 275 -4.54 10.28 -9.99
N VAL A 276 -4.41 9.14 -9.34
CA VAL A 276 -5.56 8.43 -8.73
C VAL A 276 -6.21 9.28 -7.63
N ASN A 277 -5.41 9.96 -6.78
CA ASN A 277 -5.94 10.79 -5.71
C ASN A 277 -6.40 12.18 -6.17
N SER A 278 -6.17 12.58 -7.42
CA SER A 278 -6.78 13.77 -8.03
C SER A 278 -8.19 13.52 -8.56
N GLN A 279 -8.58 12.27 -8.77
CA GLN A 279 -9.88 11.90 -9.31
C GLN A 279 -11.01 12.07 -8.30
N SER A 280 -12.23 12.31 -8.82
CA SER A 280 -13.44 12.46 -7.99
C SER A 280 -13.73 11.22 -7.17
N ARG A 281 -14.13 11.41 -5.91
CA ARG A 281 -14.48 10.34 -4.96
C ARG A 281 -15.46 10.86 -3.90
N PRO A 282 -16.07 9.96 -3.08
CA PRO A 282 -16.92 10.39 -1.99
C PRO A 282 -16.17 11.26 -0.98
N HIS A 283 -16.85 12.28 -0.48
CA HIS A 283 -16.37 13.16 0.59
C HIS A 283 -16.92 12.72 1.95
N ILE A 284 -16.10 12.79 3.01
CA ILE A 284 -16.54 12.59 4.38
C ILE A 284 -16.29 13.83 5.24
N ASN A 285 -17.33 14.31 5.90
CA ASN A 285 -17.18 15.39 6.87
C ASN A 285 -16.72 14.84 8.23
N VAL A 286 -15.50 15.20 8.63
CA VAL A 286 -14.85 14.71 9.88
C VAL A 286 -14.29 15.88 10.70
N PRO A 287 -15.13 16.80 11.20
CA PRO A 287 -14.71 18.05 11.86
C PRO A 287 -13.88 17.81 13.15
N LYS A 288 -14.02 16.62 13.75
CA LYS A 288 -13.29 16.22 14.97
C LYS A 288 -11.91 15.65 14.67
N ASP A 289 -11.57 15.39 13.40
CA ASP A 289 -10.24 14.90 13.04
C ASP A 289 -9.18 15.97 13.28
N TRP A 290 -8.04 15.52 13.77
CA TRP A 290 -6.87 16.34 14.03
C TRP A 290 -7.17 17.51 14.98
N PRO A 291 -7.59 17.26 16.24
CA PRO A 291 -7.82 18.33 17.20
C PRO A 291 -6.54 19.16 17.42
N ASP A 292 -5.38 18.52 17.43
CA ASP A 292 -4.09 19.17 17.36
C ASP A 292 -3.61 19.21 15.89
N LYS A 293 -3.71 20.38 15.27
CA LYS A 293 -3.35 20.58 13.86
C LYS A 293 -1.86 20.39 13.58
N ALA A 294 -0.99 20.64 14.58
CA ALA A 294 0.45 20.43 14.45
C ALA A 294 0.85 18.96 14.29
N LYS A 295 -0.05 18.03 14.62
CA LYS A 295 0.16 16.59 14.44
C LYS A 295 -0.37 16.02 13.13
N LYS A 296 -0.85 16.87 12.23
CA LYS A 296 -1.17 16.43 10.87
C LYS A 296 0.08 15.91 10.17
N PRO A 297 -0.01 14.79 9.42
CA PRO A 297 1.12 14.36 8.61
C PRO A 297 1.39 15.34 7.47
N VAL A 298 2.64 15.37 7.01
CA VAL A 298 3.13 16.29 5.96
C VAL A 298 2.29 16.27 4.67
N ASP A 299 1.68 15.15 4.37
CA ASP A 299 0.86 14.89 3.19
C ASP A 299 -0.65 14.86 3.51
N HIS A 300 -1.09 15.53 4.58
CA HIS A 300 -2.52 15.66 4.85
C HIS A 300 -3.13 16.68 3.88
N PRO A 301 -4.08 16.27 3.00
CA PRO A 301 -4.47 17.09 1.86
C PRO A 301 -5.43 18.26 2.16
N PHE A 302 -5.86 18.41 3.44
CA PHE A 302 -6.85 19.43 3.82
C PHE A 302 -6.34 20.31 4.96
N GLY A 303 -6.49 21.62 4.80
CA GLY A 303 -6.22 22.61 5.85
C GLY A 303 -7.19 22.50 7.06
N PRO A 304 -7.11 23.39 8.04
CA PRO A 304 -6.00 24.32 8.22
C PRO A 304 -4.70 23.65 8.67
N TYR A 305 -3.56 24.28 8.37
CA TYR A 305 -2.23 23.83 8.78
C TYR A 305 -1.65 24.79 9.83
N THR A 306 -0.60 24.35 10.53
CA THR A 306 0.16 25.19 11.47
C THR A 306 1.47 25.72 10.88
N ASP A 307 1.80 25.29 9.66
CA ASP A 307 2.95 25.73 8.89
C ASP A 307 2.52 26.70 7.76
N LYS A 308 3.51 27.17 6.99
CA LYS A 308 3.32 28.17 5.92
C LYS A 308 3.08 27.58 4.53
N PHE A 309 3.11 26.25 4.40
CA PHE A 309 3.01 25.60 3.11
C PHE A 309 1.56 25.55 2.62
N SER A 310 1.40 25.59 1.30
CA SER A 310 0.08 25.58 0.69
C SER A 310 -0.58 24.20 0.75
N GLU A 311 -1.91 24.17 0.68
CA GLU A 311 -2.69 22.94 0.56
C GLU A 311 -2.24 22.11 -0.65
N LYS A 312 -1.93 22.76 -1.77
CA LYS A 312 -1.40 22.09 -2.96
C LYS A 312 -0.10 21.37 -2.67
N GLN A 313 0.80 21.96 -1.86
CA GLN A 313 2.05 21.32 -1.47
C GLN A 313 1.84 20.18 -0.48
N HIS A 314 0.91 20.31 0.48
CA HIS A 314 0.50 19.19 1.34
C HIS A 314 -0.16 18.07 0.55
N LYS A 315 -0.83 18.36 -0.56
CA LYS A 315 -1.49 17.35 -1.39
C LYS A 315 -0.52 16.61 -2.31
N TYR A 316 0.44 17.32 -2.92
CA TYR A 316 1.28 16.76 -3.99
C TYR A 316 2.79 16.81 -3.72
N GLY A 317 3.23 17.45 -2.64
CA GLY A 317 4.65 17.69 -2.37
C GLY A 317 5.19 18.96 -3.09
N PRO A 318 6.52 19.17 -3.09
CA PRO A 318 7.54 18.32 -2.45
C PRO A 318 7.40 18.33 -0.92
N TYR A 319 7.50 17.15 -0.31
CA TYR A 319 7.23 17.00 1.14
C TYR A 319 8.44 17.26 2.02
N LYS A 320 9.66 17.13 1.49
CA LYS A 320 10.89 17.31 2.27
C LYS A 320 10.96 18.68 2.97
N PRO A 321 10.62 19.82 2.34
CA PRO A 321 10.63 21.11 3.03
C PRO A 321 9.67 21.17 4.25
N ILE A 322 8.47 20.54 4.10
CA ILE A 322 7.48 20.47 5.19
C ILE A 322 8.04 19.59 6.34
N ALA A 323 8.58 18.43 6.02
CA ALA A 323 9.15 17.50 7.00
C ALA A 323 10.34 18.13 7.74
N ASP A 324 11.21 18.85 7.05
CA ASP A 324 12.37 19.52 7.65
C ASP A 324 11.93 20.66 8.60
N GLU A 325 10.89 21.42 8.26
CA GLU A 325 10.34 22.46 9.13
C GLU A 325 9.70 21.86 10.39
N LEU A 326 8.86 20.84 10.25
CA LEU A 326 8.25 20.16 11.40
C LEU A 326 9.31 19.57 12.34
N LYS A 327 10.37 18.97 11.82
CA LYS A 327 11.47 18.44 12.61
C LYS A 327 12.20 19.56 13.39
N LYS A 328 12.41 20.74 12.80
CA LYS A 328 12.98 21.90 13.48
C LYS A 328 12.09 22.37 14.63
N LEU A 329 10.78 22.49 14.40
CA LEU A 329 9.81 22.91 15.43
C LEU A 329 9.78 21.92 16.61
N GLU A 330 9.78 20.62 16.36
CA GLU A 330 9.84 19.60 17.41
C GLU A 330 11.14 19.68 18.22
N THR A 331 12.26 19.92 17.57
CA THR A 331 13.58 20.03 18.24
C THR A 331 13.61 21.27 19.14
N THR A 332 13.11 22.40 18.64
CA THR A 332 13.01 23.66 19.42
C THR A 332 12.09 23.50 20.64
N ALA A 333 10.92 22.89 20.45
CA ALA A 333 9.99 22.65 21.55
C ALA A 333 10.60 21.76 22.64
N LYS A 334 11.32 20.70 22.29
CA LYS A 334 12.03 19.82 23.23
C LYS A 334 13.13 20.56 23.99
N ALA A 335 13.87 21.46 23.34
CA ALA A 335 14.92 22.27 23.97
C ALA A 335 14.34 23.23 24.98
N VAL A 336 13.23 23.91 24.68
CA VAL A 336 12.53 24.83 25.64
C VAL A 336 12.05 24.07 26.87
N VAL A 337 11.43 22.88 26.69
CA VAL A 337 10.97 22.08 27.84
C VAL A 337 12.13 21.58 28.71
N LYS A 338 13.29 21.31 28.13
CA LYS A 338 14.48 20.87 28.87
C LYS A 338 15.10 22.01 29.69
N ASN A 339 15.06 23.25 29.18
CA ASN A 339 15.63 24.42 29.87
C ASN A 339 14.72 24.97 30.97
N ASN A 340 13.44 24.58 31.02
CA ASN A 340 12.46 25.00 32.04
C ASN A 340 12.27 23.94 33.14
N LYS A 341 13.07 22.88 33.17
CA LYS A 341 13.18 21.88 34.24
C LYS A 341 14.49 22.02 34.99
#